data_a07d633ba30a440eb6c0e314151e3681
#
_entry.id   a07d633ba30a440eb6c0e314151e3681
#
_cell.length_a   1.000
_cell.length_b   1.000
_cell.length_c   1.000
_cell.angle_alpha   90.00
_cell.angle_beta   90.00
_cell.angle_gamma   90.00
#
_symmetry.space_group_name_H-M   'P 1'
#
loop_
_entity.id
_entity.type
_entity.pdbx_description
1 polymer ?
#
loop_
_entity_poly.entity_id
_entity_poly.type
_entity_poly.pdbx_seq_one_letter_code
_entity_poly.pdbx_strand_id
1 'polypeptide(L)'
;MYEFDLVLLLLQQMCVFLVIAWLMSKTRLFIPLMQVTVRLPHKLLCYVTFSIFCIMGTYFGLHIEDSIANTRAIGAVMGGLLGGPVVGGLVGLTGGLHRYSLGGMTALSCMVSTIVEGLLGGLVHSVLVKRGRPDKVFSPLTAGAITFVAELVQMMIILLIARPFQDALHLVQSIAAPMMVTNTVGAALFMRILLDKRAMFEKYTSAFSATALKVAASTEGILRQGFNEENSMKVAQVLIQGLDIGAVAITDRDKLLAFTGIGDDHHLPGKPISSSYTQRAIETGEVVYADGNEVPYRCSIHPHCKLGSTLVIPLRGENQRVIGTIKLYEAKNRLFSSINRTLGEGIAQLLSAQILAGQYERQKALLTQSEIKLLHAQVNPHFLFNALNTLKAVIRRDSDQAGQLVQYLSTFFRKNLKRPTEIVTLADEIEHVNAYLQIEKARFQANLQIQMAVPEGLAHHQLPAFTLQPIVENAIKHGTSQHLGVGEITIRASQDDRWLQLDIEDNAGLYRANPQASGLGMNLVDRRLRARFGADCGISVTCEPERFTRVTLRLPLEENAC
;
A
#
# COMPACT_ATOMS: atom_id res chain seq x y z
N MET A 1 67.12 20.04 11.28
CA MET A 1 66.41 21.04 10.44
C MET A 1 65.78 20.37 9.23
N TYR A 2 66.49 19.55 8.46
CA TYR A 2 66.02 18.88 7.25
C TYR A 2 64.82 17.92 7.47
N GLU A 3 64.83 17.14 8.54
CA GLU A 3 63.69 16.21 8.85
C GLU A 3 62.41 16.97 9.23
N PHE A 4 62.52 18.09 9.94
CA PHE A 4 61.38 18.89 10.34
C PHE A 4 60.72 19.56 9.11
N ASP A 5 61.54 20.07 8.19
CA ASP A 5 61.05 20.66 6.95
C ASP A 5 60.36 19.60 6.07
N LEU A 6 60.84 18.37 6.03
CA LEU A 6 60.23 17.26 5.32
C LEU A 6 58.89 16.86 5.92
N VAL A 7 58.77 16.81 7.26
CA VAL A 7 57.47 16.58 7.93
C VAL A 7 56.46 17.67 7.56
N LEU A 8 56.90 18.93 7.57
CA LEU A 8 56.01 20.07 7.24
C LEU A 8 55.50 20.00 5.80
N LEU A 9 56.35 19.69 4.84
CA LEU A 9 55.99 19.53 3.43
C LEU A 9 55.07 18.35 3.20
N LEU A 10 55.28 17.20 3.82
CA LEU A 10 54.38 16.05 3.74
C LEU A 10 53.04 16.32 4.42
N LEU A 11 52.99 17.07 5.52
CA LEU A 11 51.77 17.53 6.16
C LEU A 11 50.99 18.47 5.25
N GLN A 12 51.68 19.38 4.52
CA GLN A 12 51.04 20.24 3.54
C GLN A 12 50.37 19.42 2.41
N GLN A 13 51.02 18.39 1.89
CA GLN A 13 50.45 17.49 0.88
C GLN A 13 49.28 16.69 1.43
N MET A 14 49.37 16.20 2.67
CA MET A 14 48.28 15.54 3.36
C MET A 14 47.08 16.47 3.50
N CYS A 15 47.26 17.76 3.79
CA CYS A 15 46.19 18.74 3.84
C CYS A 15 45.46 18.86 2.47
N VAL A 16 46.21 18.92 1.35
CA VAL A 16 45.63 18.92 0.02
C VAL A 16 44.78 17.65 -0.23
N PHE A 17 45.33 16.48 0.12
CA PHE A 17 44.62 15.22 0.03
C PHE A 17 43.32 15.22 0.85
N LEU A 18 43.37 15.71 2.10
CA LEU A 18 42.18 15.78 2.97
C LEU A 18 41.13 16.78 2.46
N VAL A 19 41.55 17.90 1.88
CA VAL A 19 40.64 18.87 1.26
C VAL A 19 39.90 18.21 0.08
N ILE A 20 40.61 17.47 -0.76
CA ILE A 20 39.98 16.74 -1.88
C ILE A 20 39.02 15.67 -1.35
N ALA A 21 39.43 14.90 -0.34
CA ALA A 21 38.56 13.93 0.32
C ALA A 21 37.28 14.59 0.92
N TRP A 22 37.44 15.74 1.54
CA TRP A 22 36.35 16.52 2.10
C TRP A 22 35.39 17.03 1.00
N LEU A 23 35.92 17.58 -0.11
CA LEU A 23 35.11 17.97 -1.26
C LEU A 23 34.34 16.79 -1.86
N MET A 24 35.02 15.64 -2.06
CA MET A 24 34.36 14.41 -2.50
C MET A 24 33.27 13.94 -1.53
N SER A 25 33.45 14.13 -0.23
CA SER A 25 32.45 13.79 0.78
C SER A 25 31.13 14.57 0.62
N LYS A 26 31.12 15.65 -0.14
CA LYS A 26 29.90 16.43 -0.48
C LYS A 26 29.13 15.83 -1.66
N THR A 27 29.75 14.94 -2.43
CA THR A 27 29.13 14.32 -3.60
C THR A 27 28.32 13.07 -3.23
N ARG A 28 27.35 12.70 -4.09
CA ARG A 28 26.57 11.46 -3.94
C ARG A 28 27.42 10.21 -4.10
N LEU A 29 28.56 10.31 -4.77
CA LEU A 29 29.51 9.21 -4.96
C LEU A 29 30.14 8.73 -3.64
N PHE A 30 30.12 9.55 -2.60
CA PHE A 30 30.69 9.19 -1.30
C PHE A 30 29.79 8.32 -0.43
N ILE A 31 28.48 8.33 -0.68
CA ILE A 31 27.48 7.57 0.11
C ILE A 31 27.77 6.06 0.12
N PRO A 32 28.06 5.40 -1.02
CA PRO A 32 28.38 3.98 -1.03
C PRO A 32 29.63 3.60 -0.24
N LEU A 33 30.60 4.53 -0.09
CA LEU A 33 31.84 4.30 0.67
C LEU A 33 31.60 4.25 2.19
N MET A 34 30.46 4.77 2.67
CA MET A 34 30.06 4.73 4.09
C MET A 34 29.42 3.40 4.50
N GLN A 35 29.25 2.46 3.58
CA GLN A 35 28.62 1.18 3.83
C GLN A 35 29.58 0.02 3.58
N VAL A 36 29.65 -0.93 4.52
CA VAL A 36 30.31 -2.21 4.25
C VAL A 36 29.40 -3.03 3.33
N THR A 37 29.78 -3.14 2.06
CA THR A 37 28.94 -3.78 1.06
C THR A 37 29.68 -4.88 0.29
N VAL A 38 28.93 -5.91 -0.07
CA VAL A 38 29.39 -6.97 -1.00
C VAL A 38 28.97 -6.72 -2.45
N ARG A 39 28.18 -5.66 -2.72
CA ARG A 39 27.67 -5.36 -4.05
C ARG A 39 28.78 -4.91 -5.00
N LEU A 40 28.83 -5.51 -6.18
CA LEU A 40 29.88 -5.25 -7.18
C LEU A 40 30.01 -3.77 -7.61
N PRO A 41 28.90 -3.01 -7.86
CA PRO A 41 29.03 -1.59 -8.21
C PRO A 41 29.71 -0.73 -7.13
N HIS A 42 29.45 -1.02 -5.85
CA HIS A 42 30.09 -0.31 -4.74
C HIS A 42 31.59 -0.65 -4.63
N LYS A 43 31.96 -1.92 -4.84
CA LYS A 43 33.36 -2.34 -4.89
C LYS A 43 34.12 -1.68 -6.04
N LEU A 44 33.48 -1.58 -7.20
CA LEU A 44 34.06 -0.89 -8.36
C LEU A 44 34.26 0.60 -8.08
N LEU A 45 33.28 1.26 -7.48
CA LEU A 45 33.41 2.67 -7.09
C LEU A 45 34.53 2.86 -6.06
N CYS A 46 34.62 1.98 -5.07
CA CYS A 46 35.70 1.98 -4.08
C CYS A 46 37.07 1.81 -4.76
N TYR A 47 37.18 0.85 -5.67
CA TYR A 47 38.41 0.63 -6.44
C TYR A 47 38.82 1.88 -7.24
N VAL A 48 37.92 2.46 -8.01
CA VAL A 48 38.22 3.65 -8.84
C VAL A 48 38.63 4.83 -7.95
N THR A 49 37.86 5.12 -6.90
CA THR A 49 38.12 6.23 -5.99
C THR A 49 39.49 6.12 -5.32
N PHE A 50 39.80 4.97 -4.74
CA PHE A 50 41.06 4.79 -4.01
C PHE A 50 42.27 4.59 -4.96
N SER A 51 42.07 4.09 -6.16
CA SER A 51 43.12 4.10 -7.19
C SER A 51 43.52 5.52 -7.60
N ILE A 52 42.53 6.41 -7.78
CA ILE A 52 42.77 7.83 -8.03
C ILE A 52 43.55 8.45 -6.86
N PHE A 53 43.14 8.20 -5.60
CA PHE A 53 43.85 8.69 -4.43
C PHE A 53 45.27 8.15 -4.34
N CYS A 54 45.52 6.90 -4.67
CA CYS A 54 46.85 6.30 -4.75
C CYS A 54 47.74 7.01 -5.78
N ILE A 55 47.22 7.24 -6.99
CA ILE A 55 47.95 7.93 -8.06
C ILE A 55 48.27 9.38 -7.66
N MET A 56 47.25 10.09 -7.13
CA MET A 56 47.42 11.46 -6.63
C MET A 56 48.45 11.55 -5.52
N GLY A 57 48.44 10.62 -4.54
CA GLY A 57 49.42 10.56 -3.47
C GLY A 57 50.85 10.36 -3.99
N THR A 58 51.02 9.69 -5.13
CA THR A 58 52.33 9.57 -5.80
C THR A 58 52.68 10.86 -6.57
N TYR A 59 51.74 11.42 -7.31
CA TYR A 59 51.94 12.60 -8.15
C TYR A 59 52.30 13.84 -7.37
N PHE A 60 51.68 14.03 -6.21
CA PHE A 60 52.02 15.09 -5.27
C PHE A 60 53.16 14.74 -4.34
N GLY A 61 53.82 13.59 -4.50
CA GLY A 61 54.94 13.16 -3.67
C GLY A 61 56.16 14.08 -3.79
N LEU A 62 56.99 14.10 -2.73
CA LEU A 62 58.25 14.83 -2.69
C LEU A 62 59.39 14.01 -3.21
N HIS A 63 60.13 14.54 -4.18
CA HIS A 63 61.34 13.92 -4.68
C HIS A 63 62.48 14.13 -3.68
N ILE A 64 63.00 13.02 -3.16
CA ILE A 64 64.12 12.98 -2.22
C ILE A 64 65.13 12.04 -2.85
N GLU A 65 66.26 12.59 -3.25
CA GLU A 65 67.28 11.87 -4.00
C GLU A 65 66.66 11.19 -5.24
N ASP A 66 66.87 9.91 -5.45
CA ASP A 66 66.25 9.14 -6.56
C ASP A 66 64.95 8.42 -6.14
N SER A 67 64.20 9.01 -5.19
CA SER A 67 62.99 8.41 -4.60
C SER A 67 61.88 9.44 -4.37
N ILE A 68 60.64 8.96 -4.14
CA ILE A 68 59.49 9.80 -3.90
C ILE A 68 58.84 9.47 -2.56
N ALA A 69 58.99 10.36 -1.57
CA ALA A 69 58.21 10.32 -0.33
C ALA A 69 56.78 10.81 -0.62
N ASN A 70 55.75 10.08 -0.18
CA ASN A 70 54.41 10.29 -0.63
C ASN A 70 53.34 9.85 0.37
N THR A 71 52.06 10.20 0.06
CA THR A 71 50.87 9.85 0.83
C THR A 71 50.07 8.70 0.22
N ARG A 72 50.64 7.93 -0.70
CA ARG A 72 49.99 6.84 -1.46
C ARG A 72 49.43 5.73 -0.56
N ALA A 73 50.12 5.42 0.53
CA ALA A 73 49.72 4.40 1.50
C ALA A 73 48.30 4.64 2.04
N ILE A 74 47.90 5.92 2.22
CA ILE A 74 46.56 6.25 2.65
C ILE A 74 45.53 5.68 1.66
N GLY A 75 45.72 5.88 0.35
CA GLY A 75 44.84 5.37 -0.69
C GLY A 75 44.79 3.83 -0.73
N ALA A 76 45.93 3.17 -0.68
CA ALA A 76 46.04 1.70 -0.73
C ALA A 76 45.38 1.03 0.48
N VAL A 77 45.73 1.47 1.68
CA VAL A 77 45.19 0.93 2.94
C VAL A 77 43.69 1.19 3.07
N MET A 78 43.21 2.42 2.74
CA MET A 78 41.76 2.74 2.77
C MET A 78 40.98 1.97 1.73
N GLY A 79 41.51 1.79 0.52
CA GLY A 79 40.92 0.95 -0.50
C GLY A 79 40.71 -0.50 -0.06
N GLY A 80 41.70 -1.06 0.65
CA GLY A 80 41.62 -2.38 1.27
C GLY A 80 40.65 -2.43 2.45
N LEU A 81 40.76 -1.48 3.38
CA LEU A 81 39.97 -1.44 4.60
C LEU A 81 38.45 -1.26 4.30
N LEU A 82 38.10 -0.44 3.32
CA LEU A 82 36.68 -0.19 2.93
C LEU A 82 36.16 -1.16 1.88
N GLY A 83 36.97 -1.56 0.92
CA GLY A 83 36.58 -2.42 -0.20
C GLY A 83 36.85 -3.91 -0.03
N GLY A 84 37.62 -4.30 0.95
CA GLY A 84 38.03 -5.68 1.20
C GLY A 84 39.34 -6.09 0.45
N PRO A 85 39.81 -7.33 0.61
CA PRO A 85 41.16 -7.74 0.16
C PRO A 85 41.32 -7.68 -1.39
N VAL A 86 40.29 -8.03 -2.16
CA VAL A 86 40.37 -7.98 -3.61
C VAL A 86 40.49 -6.53 -4.09
N VAL A 87 39.67 -5.63 -3.55
CA VAL A 87 39.72 -4.20 -3.91
C VAL A 87 41.06 -3.60 -3.47
N GLY A 88 41.50 -3.87 -2.25
CA GLY A 88 42.79 -3.38 -1.73
C GLY A 88 43.97 -3.86 -2.60
N GLY A 89 43.99 -5.13 -2.97
CA GLY A 89 45.03 -5.67 -3.86
C GLY A 89 45.04 -5.02 -5.25
N LEU A 90 43.84 -4.77 -5.84
CA LEU A 90 43.70 -4.09 -7.14
C LEU A 90 44.08 -2.61 -7.07
N VAL A 91 43.70 -1.89 -5.99
CA VAL A 91 44.14 -0.50 -5.75
C VAL A 91 45.63 -0.42 -5.60
N GLY A 92 46.22 -1.33 -4.78
CA GLY A 92 47.65 -1.43 -4.59
C GLY A 92 48.41 -1.75 -5.87
N LEU A 93 47.87 -2.64 -6.70
CA LEU A 93 48.46 -2.96 -8.01
C LEU A 93 48.44 -1.74 -8.95
N THR A 94 47.27 -1.06 -9.05
CA THR A 94 47.14 0.13 -9.93
C THR A 94 48.05 1.26 -9.50
N GLY A 95 48.05 1.61 -8.19
CA GLY A 95 48.90 2.65 -7.65
C GLY A 95 50.40 2.28 -7.67
N GLY A 96 50.69 0.99 -7.44
CA GLY A 96 52.05 0.43 -7.52
C GLY A 96 52.61 0.44 -8.93
N LEU A 97 51.85 0.02 -9.94
CA LEU A 97 52.27 0.09 -11.34
C LEU A 97 52.50 1.53 -11.82
N HIS A 98 51.62 2.46 -11.43
CA HIS A 98 51.83 3.87 -11.70
C HIS A 98 53.15 4.36 -11.05
N ARG A 99 53.46 4.01 -9.79
CA ARG A 99 54.71 4.37 -9.16
C ARG A 99 55.92 3.74 -9.85
N TYR A 100 55.79 2.47 -10.29
CA TYR A 100 56.85 1.77 -11.01
C TYR A 100 57.18 2.46 -12.35
N SER A 101 56.19 2.95 -13.07
CA SER A 101 56.39 3.65 -14.35
C SER A 101 57.19 4.96 -14.26
N LEU A 102 57.26 5.55 -13.04
CA LEU A 102 58.03 6.78 -12.79
C LEU A 102 59.54 6.52 -12.56
N GLY A 103 59.95 5.24 -12.42
CA GLY A 103 61.33 4.88 -12.23
C GLY A 103 61.92 5.18 -10.88
N GLY A 104 63.25 5.21 -10.81
CA GLY A 104 64.01 5.46 -9.60
C GLY A 104 64.41 4.19 -8.81
N MET A 105 65.37 4.31 -7.89
CA MET A 105 65.94 3.21 -7.12
C MET A 105 64.89 2.40 -6.33
N THR A 106 63.83 3.05 -5.85
CA THR A 106 62.74 2.43 -5.09
C THR A 106 61.53 2.02 -5.92
N ALA A 107 61.57 2.09 -7.24
CA ALA A 107 60.41 1.85 -8.08
C ALA A 107 59.76 0.47 -7.83
N LEU A 108 60.58 -0.61 -7.86
CA LEU A 108 60.10 -1.99 -7.64
C LEU A 108 59.64 -2.21 -6.17
N SER A 109 60.41 -1.75 -5.20
CA SER A 109 60.10 -1.89 -3.78
C SER A 109 58.79 -1.17 -3.42
N CYS A 110 58.58 0.03 -3.97
CA CYS A 110 57.34 0.80 -3.79
C CYS A 110 56.14 0.15 -4.47
N MET A 111 56.29 -0.48 -5.65
CA MET A 111 55.23 -1.24 -6.28
C MET A 111 54.79 -2.40 -5.39
N VAL A 112 55.72 -3.20 -4.92
CA VAL A 112 55.44 -4.36 -4.06
C VAL A 112 54.79 -3.92 -2.75
N SER A 113 55.39 -2.90 -2.07
CA SER A 113 54.83 -2.41 -0.80
C SER A 113 53.43 -1.89 -0.92
N THR A 114 53.08 -1.17 -1.99
CA THR A 114 51.72 -0.64 -2.19
C THR A 114 50.68 -1.76 -2.35
N ILE A 115 51.02 -2.85 -3.03
CA ILE A 115 50.16 -4.03 -3.10
C ILE A 115 49.94 -4.65 -1.72
N VAL A 116 51.03 -4.79 -0.94
CA VAL A 116 50.98 -5.35 0.42
C VAL A 116 50.15 -4.46 1.35
N GLU A 117 50.32 -3.14 1.29
CA GLU A 117 49.51 -2.15 2.05
C GLU A 117 48.03 -2.32 1.81
N GLY A 118 47.63 -2.42 0.53
CA GLY A 118 46.21 -2.64 0.14
C GLY A 118 45.69 -3.99 0.64
N LEU A 119 46.48 -5.05 0.56
CA LEU A 119 46.13 -6.37 1.08
C LEU A 119 46.04 -6.39 2.61
N LEU A 120 46.92 -5.70 3.33
CA LEU A 120 46.84 -5.56 4.80
C LEU A 120 45.53 -4.87 5.22
N GLY A 121 45.18 -3.75 4.59
CA GLY A 121 43.88 -3.10 4.80
C GLY A 121 42.72 -4.06 4.57
N GLY A 122 42.75 -4.82 3.46
CA GLY A 122 41.73 -5.81 3.11
C GLY A 122 41.65 -7.01 4.05
N LEU A 123 42.79 -7.46 4.58
CA LEU A 123 42.87 -8.53 5.59
C LEU A 123 42.12 -8.11 6.87
N VAL A 124 42.40 -6.89 7.36
CA VAL A 124 41.73 -6.35 8.55
C VAL A 124 40.25 -6.16 8.31
N HIS A 125 39.83 -5.68 7.15
CA HIS A 125 38.44 -5.67 6.76
C HIS A 125 37.80 -7.05 6.94
N SER A 126 38.42 -8.08 6.36
CA SER A 126 37.90 -9.46 6.41
C SER A 126 37.80 -10.00 7.84
N VAL A 127 38.83 -9.72 8.66
CA VAL A 127 38.86 -10.14 10.08
C VAL A 127 37.76 -9.44 10.89
N LEU A 128 37.56 -8.13 10.70
CA LEU A 128 36.56 -7.36 11.42
C LEU A 128 35.13 -7.77 11.02
N VAL A 129 34.91 -7.98 9.75
CA VAL A 129 33.59 -8.43 9.24
C VAL A 129 33.28 -9.84 9.73
N LYS A 130 34.23 -10.79 9.64
CA LYS A 130 34.06 -12.16 10.15
C LYS A 130 33.81 -12.22 11.66
N ARG A 131 34.37 -11.28 12.42
CA ARG A 131 34.17 -11.16 13.89
C ARG A 131 32.86 -10.45 14.26
N GLY A 132 31.99 -10.09 13.28
CA GLY A 132 30.73 -9.39 13.54
C GLY A 132 30.90 -7.95 14.02
N ARG A 133 32.02 -7.30 13.71
CA ARG A 133 32.32 -5.91 14.11
C ARG A 133 32.56 -5.01 12.89
N PRO A 134 31.65 -4.93 11.91
CA PRO A 134 31.87 -4.15 10.70
C PRO A 134 32.00 -2.63 10.96
N ASP A 135 31.44 -2.13 12.07
CA ASP A 135 31.53 -0.71 12.41
C ASP A 135 32.97 -0.29 12.76
N LYS A 136 33.82 -1.21 13.27
CA LYS A 136 35.23 -0.93 13.54
C LYS A 136 36.04 -0.68 12.27
N VAL A 137 35.56 -1.07 11.10
CA VAL A 137 36.18 -0.73 9.82
C VAL A 137 36.24 0.80 9.62
N PHE A 138 35.25 1.54 10.14
CA PHE A 138 35.19 3.00 10.05
C PHE A 138 35.85 3.72 11.24
N SER A 139 36.59 3.01 12.09
CA SER A 139 37.27 3.62 13.23
C SER A 139 38.56 4.35 12.78
N PRO A 140 38.72 5.64 13.11
CA PRO A 140 39.95 6.38 12.85
C PRO A 140 41.21 5.70 13.48
N LEU A 141 41.03 5.13 14.67
CA LEU A 141 42.10 4.40 15.35
C LEU A 141 42.52 3.13 14.57
N THR A 142 41.56 2.38 14.04
CA THR A 142 41.84 1.20 13.21
C THR A 142 42.56 1.61 11.93
N ALA A 143 42.08 2.66 11.25
CA ALA A 143 42.70 3.18 10.05
C ALA A 143 44.14 3.64 10.28
N GLY A 144 44.39 4.42 11.34
CA GLY A 144 45.72 4.86 11.71
C GLY A 144 46.66 3.69 12.08
N ALA A 145 46.21 2.78 12.95
CA ALA A 145 47.03 1.65 13.38
C ALA A 145 47.45 0.75 12.21
N ILE A 146 46.56 0.48 11.28
CA ILE A 146 46.86 -0.33 10.09
C ILE A 146 47.81 0.40 9.15
N THR A 147 47.60 1.70 8.92
CA THR A 147 48.49 2.50 8.08
C THR A 147 49.88 2.57 8.68
N PHE A 148 50.00 2.71 10.01
CA PHE A 148 51.30 2.66 10.70
C PHE A 148 52.02 1.32 10.48
N VAL A 149 51.31 0.19 10.63
CA VAL A 149 51.89 -1.14 10.35
C VAL A 149 52.25 -1.29 8.87
N ALA A 150 51.39 -0.80 7.97
CA ALA A 150 51.67 -0.83 6.53
C ALA A 150 52.92 -0.04 6.13
N GLU A 151 53.13 1.13 6.73
CA GLU A 151 54.34 1.94 6.55
C GLU A 151 55.60 1.23 7.08
N LEU A 152 55.55 0.58 8.25
CA LEU A 152 56.65 -0.24 8.75
C LEU A 152 57.01 -1.36 7.77
N VAL A 153 56.01 -2.04 7.23
CA VAL A 153 56.19 -3.09 6.22
C VAL A 153 56.78 -2.50 4.93
N GLN A 154 56.39 -1.31 4.53
CA GLN A 154 56.94 -0.59 3.38
C GLN A 154 58.43 -0.34 3.58
N MET A 155 58.85 0.19 4.74
CA MET A 155 60.28 0.45 5.05
C MET A 155 61.08 -0.84 5.00
N MET A 156 60.57 -1.94 5.55
CA MET A 156 61.24 -3.25 5.44
C MET A 156 61.37 -3.73 3.99
N ILE A 157 60.34 -3.58 3.17
CA ILE A 157 60.37 -3.97 1.75
C ILE A 157 61.38 -3.12 0.97
N ILE A 158 61.51 -1.82 1.27
CA ILE A 158 62.53 -0.97 0.66
C ILE A 158 63.94 -1.49 0.99
N LEU A 159 64.24 -1.80 2.24
CA LEU A 159 65.55 -2.33 2.66
C LEU A 159 65.88 -3.70 2.04
N LEU A 160 64.84 -4.52 1.80
CA LEU A 160 65.04 -5.86 1.22
C LEU A 160 65.27 -5.83 -0.30
N ILE A 161 64.58 -4.95 -1.01
CA ILE A 161 64.52 -4.97 -2.50
C ILE A 161 65.39 -3.89 -3.13
N ALA A 162 65.45 -2.66 -2.58
CA ALA A 162 66.16 -1.56 -3.19
C ALA A 162 67.69 -1.76 -3.10
N ARG A 163 68.39 -1.36 -4.16
CA ARG A 163 69.86 -1.47 -4.21
C ARG A 163 70.43 -0.19 -4.80
N PRO A 164 71.58 0.29 -4.37
CA PRO A 164 72.48 -0.29 -3.35
C PRO A 164 71.88 -0.22 -1.93
N PHE A 165 72.26 -1.15 -1.04
CA PHE A 165 71.69 -1.24 0.31
C PHE A 165 72.01 -0.01 1.18
N GLN A 166 73.24 0.58 1.06
CA GLN A 166 73.60 1.76 1.83
C GLN A 166 72.72 2.98 1.49
N ASP A 167 72.43 3.20 0.21
CA ASP A 167 71.56 4.30 -0.22
C ASP A 167 70.14 4.06 0.23
N ALA A 168 69.63 2.80 0.13
CA ALA A 168 68.32 2.41 0.66
C ALA A 168 68.23 2.63 2.19
N LEU A 169 69.28 2.33 2.95
CA LEU A 169 69.30 2.53 4.39
C LEU A 169 69.29 4.03 4.75
N HIS A 170 70.13 4.84 4.06
CA HIS A 170 70.16 6.29 4.24
C HIS A 170 68.81 6.92 3.91
N LEU A 171 68.18 6.50 2.81
CA LEU A 171 66.84 6.95 2.44
C LEU A 171 65.80 6.60 3.52
N VAL A 172 65.74 5.35 3.97
CA VAL A 172 64.80 4.91 5.00
C VAL A 172 64.97 5.68 6.30
N GLN A 173 66.23 5.93 6.73
CA GLN A 173 66.48 6.77 7.91
C GLN A 173 65.94 8.18 7.77
N SER A 174 65.95 8.76 6.56
CA SER A 174 65.45 10.12 6.28
C SER A 174 63.93 10.21 6.17
N ILE A 175 63.27 9.19 5.56
CA ILE A 175 61.83 9.28 5.24
C ILE A 175 60.91 8.52 6.20
N ALA A 176 61.44 7.56 7.00
CA ALA A 176 60.60 6.67 7.80
C ALA A 176 59.72 7.43 8.80
N ALA A 177 60.32 8.24 9.67
CA ALA A 177 59.57 8.97 10.68
C ALA A 177 58.58 9.97 10.10
N PRO A 178 58.95 10.83 9.11
CA PRO A 178 58.03 11.73 8.42
C PRO A 178 56.86 11.03 7.75
N MET A 179 57.07 9.95 6.99
CA MET A 179 56.02 9.22 6.27
C MET A 179 55.09 8.48 7.24
N MET A 180 55.66 7.78 8.24
CA MET A 180 54.87 7.06 9.23
C MET A 180 53.93 7.99 9.99
N VAL A 181 54.40 9.15 10.44
CA VAL A 181 53.56 10.14 11.14
C VAL A 181 52.49 10.71 10.22
N THR A 182 52.91 11.21 9.07
CA THR A 182 51.97 11.88 8.14
C THR A 182 50.92 10.95 7.61
N ASN A 183 51.27 9.75 7.14
CA ASN A 183 50.31 8.82 6.56
C ASN A 183 49.37 8.21 7.62
N THR A 184 49.89 7.94 8.83
CA THR A 184 49.04 7.47 9.95
C THR A 184 48.02 8.51 10.37
N VAL A 185 48.43 9.77 10.54
CA VAL A 185 47.56 10.87 10.90
C VAL A 185 46.57 11.15 9.75
N GLY A 186 47.07 11.16 8.50
CA GLY A 186 46.25 11.36 7.30
C GLY A 186 45.15 10.32 7.14
N ALA A 187 45.49 9.04 7.34
CA ALA A 187 44.50 7.95 7.30
C ALA A 187 43.46 8.05 8.42
N ALA A 188 43.89 8.40 9.63
CA ALA A 188 42.97 8.59 10.75
C ALA A 188 42.03 9.78 10.53
N LEU A 189 42.55 10.90 10.01
CA LEU A 189 41.74 12.09 9.68
C LEU A 189 40.77 11.83 8.50
N PHE A 190 41.20 11.12 7.46
CA PHE A 190 40.36 10.70 6.37
C PHE A 190 39.17 9.86 6.89
N MET A 191 39.49 8.86 7.72
CA MET A 191 38.47 8.00 8.33
C MET A 191 37.53 8.80 9.24
N ARG A 192 38.07 9.83 9.95
CA ARG A 192 37.24 10.73 10.76
C ARG A 192 36.22 11.50 9.93
N ILE A 193 36.65 12.06 8.79
CA ILE A 193 35.74 12.75 7.83
C ILE A 193 34.63 11.79 7.38
N LEU A 194 35.00 10.56 7.08
CA LEU A 194 34.04 9.54 6.63
C LEU A 194 33.04 9.15 7.73
N LEU A 195 33.57 8.93 8.96
CA LEU A 195 32.76 8.59 10.13
C LEU A 195 31.77 9.72 10.49
N ASP A 196 32.23 10.98 10.49
CA ASP A 196 31.38 12.14 10.79
C ASP A 196 30.25 12.29 9.75
N LYS A 197 30.54 12.02 8.48
CA LYS A 197 29.51 12.00 7.42
C LYS A 197 28.52 10.86 7.60
N ARG A 198 29.02 9.66 7.92
CA ARG A 198 28.19 8.50 8.23
C ARG A 198 27.25 8.78 9.41
N ALA A 199 27.78 9.27 10.52
CA ALA A 199 27.01 9.60 11.71
C ALA A 199 25.93 10.67 11.43
N MET A 200 26.27 11.69 10.63
CA MET A 200 25.31 12.69 10.20
C MET A 200 24.19 12.07 9.34
N PHE A 201 24.55 11.23 8.36
CA PHE A 201 23.57 10.55 7.50
C PHE A 201 22.65 9.62 8.30
N GLU A 202 23.21 8.81 9.21
CA GLU A 202 22.45 7.92 10.09
C GLU A 202 21.51 8.70 11.01
N LYS A 203 21.98 9.83 11.59
CA LYS A 203 21.15 10.70 12.43
C LYS A 203 19.97 11.28 11.65
N TYR A 204 20.20 11.78 10.44
CA TYR A 204 19.12 12.31 9.59
C TYR A 204 18.11 11.23 9.20
N THR A 205 18.59 10.05 8.78
CA THR A 205 17.72 8.93 8.38
C THR A 205 16.92 8.41 9.57
N SER A 206 17.55 8.30 10.74
CA SER A 206 16.87 7.84 11.97
C SER A 206 15.83 8.83 12.46
N ALA A 207 16.15 10.13 12.50
CA ALA A 207 15.20 11.18 12.86
C ALA A 207 14.01 11.25 11.91
N PHE A 208 14.28 11.13 10.59
CA PHE A 208 13.25 11.06 9.57
C PHE A 208 12.31 9.87 9.78
N SER A 209 12.89 8.67 9.96
CA SER A 209 12.10 7.45 10.18
C SER A 209 11.28 7.51 11.47
N ALA A 210 11.86 8.02 12.54
CA ALA A 210 11.17 8.19 13.83
C ALA A 210 9.99 9.15 13.72
N THR A 211 10.16 10.29 13.03
CA THR A 211 9.08 11.25 12.80
C THR A 211 7.99 10.65 11.94
N ALA A 212 8.33 9.98 10.83
CA ALA A 212 7.36 9.32 9.97
C ALA A 212 6.55 8.24 10.72
N LEU A 213 7.22 7.40 11.50
CA LEU A 213 6.56 6.37 12.33
C LEU A 213 5.69 6.98 13.41
N LYS A 214 6.13 8.05 14.09
CA LYS A 214 5.35 8.76 15.10
C LYS A 214 4.07 9.34 14.50
N VAL A 215 4.17 10.02 13.36
CA VAL A 215 3.01 10.57 12.64
C VAL A 215 2.08 9.44 12.20
N ALA A 216 2.61 8.36 11.61
CA ALA A 216 1.82 7.21 11.20
C ALA A 216 1.04 6.59 12.37
N ALA A 217 1.72 6.33 13.50
CA ALA A 217 1.09 5.78 14.71
C ALA A 217 0.04 6.74 15.31
N SER A 218 0.33 8.05 15.36
CA SER A 218 -0.59 9.05 15.91
C SER A 218 -1.80 9.33 15.02
N THR A 219 -1.72 9.04 13.73
CA THR A 219 -2.84 9.19 12.78
C THR A 219 -3.58 7.88 12.52
N GLU A 220 -3.07 6.76 13.05
CA GLU A 220 -3.67 5.44 12.84
C GLU A 220 -5.14 5.42 13.27
N GLY A 221 -5.99 4.92 12.39
CA GLY A 221 -7.42 4.78 12.65
C GLY A 221 -8.26 6.06 12.55
N ILE A 222 -7.66 7.27 12.58
CA ILE A 222 -8.43 8.52 12.55
C ILE A 222 -9.20 8.65 11.22
N LEU A 223 -8.50 8.62 10.09
CA LEU A 223 -9.13 8.74 8.77
C LEU A 223 -9.85 7.45 8.34
N ARG A 224 -9.55 6.32 8.97
CA ARG A 224 -10.28 5.07 8.78
C ARG A 224 -11.74 5.18 9.27
N GLN A 225 -11.99 5.95 10.33
CA GLN A 225 -13.34 6.25 10.83
C GLN A 225 -14.11 7.19 9.90
N GLY A 226 -13.45 7.98 9.06
CA GLY A 226 -14.05 8.84 8.06
C GLY A 226 -13.17 10.01 7.67
N PHE A 227 -13.25 10.38 6.39
CA PHE A 227 -12.61 11.56 5.84
C PHE A 227 -13.59 12.73 5.92
N ASN A 228 -13.63 13.39 7.07
CA ASN A 228 -14.51 14.51 7.41
C ASN A 228 -13.74 15.63 8.13
N GLU A 229 -14.41 16.74 8.46
CA GLU A 229 -13.79 17.91 9.09
C GLU A 229 -13.17 17.58 10.44
N GLU A 230 -13.89 16.84 11.30
CA GLU A 230 -13.41 16.48 12.65
C GLU A 230 -12.14 15.64 12.61
N ASN A 231 -12.13 14.55 11.84
CA ASN A 231 -11.00 13.66 11.74
C ASN A 231 -9.82 14.31 11.01
N SER A 232 -10.10 15.11 9.97
CA SER A 232 -9.08 15.88 9.26
C SER A 232 -8.41 16.92 10.16
N MET A 233 -9.16 17.56 11.08
CA MET A 233 -8.60 18.48 12.04
C MET A 233 -7.66 17.76 13.03
N LYS A 234 -8.03 16.59 13.54
CA LYS A 234 -7.17 15.78 14.41
C LYS A 234 -5.86 15.43 13.71
N VAL A 235 -5.94 15.01 12.44
CA VAL A 235 -4.74 14.71 11.63
C VAL A 235 -3.89 15.97 11.40
N ALA A 236 -4.49 17.11 11.06
CA ALA A 236 -3.77 18.37 10.86
C ALA A 236 -3.02 18.80 12.14
N GLN A 237 -3.61 18.62 13.32
CA GLN A 237 -2.98 18.89 14.62
C GLN A 237 -1.79 17.96 14.89
N VAL A 238 -1.90 16.68 14.56
CA VAL A 238 -0.79 15.72 14.68
C VAL A 238 0.35 16.12 13.75
N LEU A 239 0.02 16.51 12.52
CA LEU A 239 1.02 16.89 11.52
C LEU A 239 1.79 18.15 11.91
N ILE A 240 1.11 19.19 12.39
CA ILE A 240 1.80 20.43 12.78
C ILE A 240 2.69 20.25 14.01
N GLN A 241 2.31 19.34 14.93
CA GLN A 241 3.14 18.99 16.09
C GLN A 241 4.33 18.09 15.74
N GLY A 242 4.16 17.24 14.75
CA GLY A 242 5.19 16.29 14.31
C GLY A 242 6.18 16.85 13.29
N LEU A 243 5.76 17.82 12.50
CA LEU A 243 6.56 18.48 11.47
C LEU A 243 6.89 19.90 11.90
N ASP A 244 8.13 20.33 11.69
CA ASP A 244 8.53 21.73 11.93
C ASP A 244 8.13 22.58 10.71
N ILE A 245 6.84 22.90 10.59
CA ILE A 245 6.22 23.64 9.48
C ILE A 245 5.28 24.74 10.01
N GLY A 246 5.00 25.73 9.17
CA GLY A 246 4.22 26.91 9.56
C GLY A 246 2.72 26.66 9.67
N ALA A 247 2.13 25.86 8.78
CA ALA A 247 0.72 25.49 8.84
C ALA A 247 0.42 24.20 8.05
N VAL A 248 -0.69 23.56 8.37
CA VAL A 248 -1.24 22.38 7.69
C VAL A 248 -2.68 22.65 7.30
N ALA A 249 -3.04 22.29 6.06
CA ALA A 249 -4.43 22.21 5.64
C ALA A 249 -4.74 20.85 5.02
N ILE A 250 -5.97 20.39 5.20
CA ILE A 250 -6.51 19.19 4.56
C ILE A 250 -7.79 19.57 3.84
N THR A 251 -7.92 19.19 2.58
CA THR A 251 -9.12 19.45 1.77
C THR A 251 -9.69 18.15 1.23
N ASP A 252 -11.00 18.11 0.99
CA ASP A 252 -11.56 17.19 0.00
C ASP A 252 -11.39 17.78 -1.41
N ARG A 253 -12.23 17.39 -2.36
CA ARG A 253 -12.16 17.92 -3.74
C ARG A 253 -12.74 19.32 -3.89
N ASP A 254 -13.60 19.74 -2.97
CA ASP A 254 -14.45 20.91 -3.11
C ASP A 254 -14.19 21.96 -2.02
N LYS A 255 -13.90 21.53 -0.78
CA LYS A 255 -13.78 22.42 0.37
C LYS A 255 -12.58 22.11 1.27
N LEU A 256 -12.24 23.07 2.10
CA LEU A 256 -11.26 22.96 3.17
C LEU A 256 -11.90 22.18 4.33
N LEU A 257 -11.33 21.03 4.71
CA LEU A 257 -11.79 20.21 5.84
C LEU A 257 -11.13 20.61 7.15
N ALA A 258 -9.84 20.94 7.11
CA ALA A 258 -9.07 21.32 8.29
C ALA A 258 -7.98 22.32 7.95
N PHE A 259 -7.69 23.22 8.90
CA PHE A 259 -6.57 24.13 8.86
C PHE A 259 -6.04 24.37 10.27
N THR A 260 -4.73 24.38 10.45
CA THR A 260 -4.08 24.69 11.73
C THR A 260 -2.72 25.33 11.49
N GLY A 261 -2.37 26.32 12.32
CA GLY A 261 -1.09 27.04 12.25
C GLY A 261 -1.24 28.50 11.78
N ILE A 262 -0.19 29.03 11.16
CA ILE A 262 -0.15 30.42 10.70
C ILE A 262 -1.26 30.66 9.68
N GLY A 263 -2.17 31.61 9.97
CA GLY A 263 -3.27 31.99 9.07
C GLY A 263 -4.60 31.29 9.38
N ASP A 264 -4.74 30.66 10.55
CA ASP A 264 -6.00 30.04 11.02
C ASP A 264 -7.12 31.08 11.27
N ASP A 265 -6.78 32.35 11.37
CA ASP A 265 -7.71 33.48 11.48
C ASP A 265 -8.58 33.70 10.23
N HIS A 266 -8.12 33.28 9.06
CA HIS A 266 -8.83 33.49 7.78
C HIS A 266 -8.98 32.24 6.91
N HIS A 267 -8.21 31.17 7.14
CA HIS A 267 -8.38 29.87 6.49
C HIS A 267 -9.37 29.00 7.27
N LEU A 268 -10.67 29.24 7.08
CA LEU A 268 -11.71 28.58 7.87
C LEU A 268 -12.19 27.25 7.24
N PRO A 269 -12.27 26.15 7.98
CA PRO A 269 -12.88 24.91 7.52
C PRO A 269 -14.30 25.10 6.98
N GLY A 270 -14.73 24.24 6.06
CA GLY A 270 -16.03 24.29 5.39
C GLY A 270 -16.10 25.24 4.19
N LYS A 271 -15.11 26.12 3.98
CA LYS A 271 -15.08 27.04 2.85
C LYS A 271 -14.61 26.35 1.56
N PRO A 272 -15.12 26.77 0.37
CA PRO A 272 -14.68 26.23 -0.91
C PRO A 272 -13.18 26.46 -1.16
N ILE A 273 -12.58 25.59 -1.97
CA ILE A 273 -11.18 25.70 -2.38
C ILE A 273 -11.02 26.90 -3.32
N SER A 274 -10.25 27.91 -2.89
CA SER A 274 -9.95 29.11 -3.66
C SER A 274 -8.54 29.12 -4.28
N SER A 275 -7.67 28.20 -3.87
CA SER A 275 -6.26 28.14 -4.30
C SER A 275 -6.10 27.40 -5.62
N SER A 276 -5.57 28.06 -6.65
CA SER A 276 -5.25 27.46 -7.95
C SER A 276 -4.24 26.31 -7.84
N TYR A 277 -3.30 26.37 -6.90
CA TYR A 277 -2.35 25.29 -6.65
C TYR A 277 -3.05 24.02 -6.15
N THR A 278 -4.10 24.17 -5.35
CA THR A 278 -4.89 23.02 -4.86
C THR A 278 -5.72 22.43 -5.98
N GLN A 279 -6.39 23.25 -6.77
CA GLN A 279 -7.17 22.83 -7.93
C GLN A 279 -6.28 22.06 -8.93
N ARG A 280 -5.10 22.62 -9.24
CA ARG A 280 -4.13 21.94 -10.11
C ARG A 280 -3.71 20.57 -9.57
N ALA A 281 -3.40 20.45 -8.27
CA ALA A 281 -3.03 19.17 -7.67
C ALA A 281 -4.17 18.15 -7.72
N ILE A 282 -5.44 18.60 -7.60
CA ILE A 282 -6.62 17.73 -7.72
C ILE A 282 -6.83 17.26 -9.15
N GLU A 283 -6.63 18.15 -10.14
CA GLU A 283 -6.84 17.87 -11.56
C GLU A 283 -5.74 16.97 -12.15
N THR A 284 -4.47 17.30 -11.87
CA THR A 284 -3.32 16.55 -12.42
C THR A 284 -2.97 15.31 -11.61
N GLY A 285 -3.33 15.25 -10.34
CA GLY A 285 -2.88 14.22 -9.41
C GLY A 285 -1.39 14.31 -9.08
N GLU A 286 -0.73 15.42 -9.39
CA GLU A 286 0.69 15.63 -9.12
C GLU A 286 0.91 16.51 -7.89
N VAL A 287 2.09 16.37 -7.29
CA VAL A 287 2.51 17.25 -6.20
C VAL A 287 2.82 18.64 -6.77
N VAL A 288 2.19 19.66 -6.22
CA VAL A 288 2.38 21.05 -6.63
C VAL A 288 3.15 21.80 -5.54
N TYR A 289 4.26 22.41 -5.92
CA TYR A 289 5.11 23.19 -5.03
C TYR A 289 5.23 24.63 -5.50
N ALA A 290 4.93 25.56 -4.62
CA ALA A 290 5.21 26.98 -4.79
C ALA A 290 6.16 27.41 -3.68
N ASP A 291 7.43 27.67 -4.06
CA ASP A 291 8.54 27.92 -3.14
C ASP A 291 8.58 29.36 -2.58
N GLY A 292 7.78 30.24 -3.15
CA GLY A 292 7.74 31.64 -2.78
C GLY A 292 8.81 32.53 -3.45
N ASN A 293 9.79 31.94 -4.15
CA ASN A 293 10.85 32.63 -4.87
C ASN A 293 10.69 32.54 -6.39
N GLU A 294 10.94 31.38 -6.98
CA GLU A 294 10.77 31.12 -8.41
C GLU A 294 9.29 31.02 -8.78
N VAL A 295 8.50 30.36 -7.92
CA VAL A 295 7.05 30.26 -8.04
C VAL A 295 6.42 31.00 -6.85
N PRO A 296 6.01 32.27 -7.02
CA PRO A 296 5.52 33.09 -5.92
C PRO A 296 4.20 32.51 -5.35
N TYR A 297 4.16 32.31 -4.03
CA TYR A 297 2.93 31.96 -3.34
C TYR A 297 2.21 33.22 -2.85
N ARG A 298 0.93 33.36 -3.21
CA ARG A 298 0.03 34.38 -2.68
C ARG A 298 -1.23 33.72 -2.14
N CYS A 299 -1.60 34.08 -0.92
CA CYS A 299 -2.87 33.64 -0.37
C CYS A 299 -4.03 34.18 -1.19
N SER A 300 -4.96 33.33 -1.58
CA SER A 300 -6.16 33.69 -2.35
C SER A 300 -7.27 34.32 -1.50
N ILE A 301 -7.13 34.30 -0.16
CA ILE A 301 -8.17 34.75 0.78
C ILE A 301 -7.81 36.11 1.38
N HIS A 302 -6.55 36.28 1.82
CA HIS A 302 -6.14 37.47 2.55
C HIS A 302 -4.79 38.04 2.04
N PRO A 303 -4.70 39.31 1.63
CA PRO A 303 -3.50 39.86 1.01
C PRO A 303 -2.30 39.99 1.96
N HIS A 304 -2.56 40.13 3.28
CA HIS A 304 -1.51 40.22 4.31
C HIS A 304 -1.20 38.89 4.99
N CYS A 305 -1.59 37.78 4.41
CA CYS A 305 -1.27 36.44 4.93
C CYS A 305 0.24 36.26 5.09
N LYS A 306 0.66 35.70 6.22
CA LYS A 306 2.07 35.49 6.58
C LYS A 306 2.68 34.24 5.94
N LEU A 307 1.88 33.42 5.24
CA LEU A 307 2.36 32.26 4.51
C LEU A 307 3.12 32.67 3.26
N GLY A 308 4.26 32.03 2.99
CA GLY A 308 5.18 32.38 1.91
C GLY A 308 5.43 31.29 0.90
N SER A 309 5.22 30.02 1.28
CA SER A 309 5.34 28.88 0.38
C SER A 309 4.31 27.81 0.71
N THR A 310 4.00 26.97 -0.27
CA THR A 310 3.05 25.86 -0.10
C THR A 310 3.49 24.62 -0.88
N LEU A 311 3.33 23.47 -0.25
CA LEU A 311 3.46 22.16 -0.85
C LEU A 311 2.09 21.48 -0.80
N VAL A 312 1.50 21.21 -1.95
CA VAL A 312 0.19 20.57 -2.09
C VAL A 312 0.40 19.14 -2.56
N ILE A 313 -0.06 18.18 -1.78
CA ILE A 313 0.13 16.75 -2.03
C ILE A 313 -1.24 16.09 -2.16
N PRO A 314 -1.54 15.44 -3.30
CA PRO A 314 -2.83 14.79 -3.50
C PRO A 314 -2.97 13.54 -2.61
N LEU A 315 -4.16 13.38 -2.02
CA LEU A 315 -4.61 12.16 -1.36
C LEU A 315 -5.34 11.30 -2.39
N ARG A 316 -4.93 10.05 -2.52
CA ARG A 316 -5.43 9.12 -3.52
C ARG A 316 -6.35 8.09 -2.90
N GLY A 317 -7.51 7.89 -3.52
CA GLY A 317 -8.46 6.84 -3.20
C GLY A 317 -8.37 5.68 -4.20
N GLU A 318 -9.48 5.00 -4.37
CA GLU A 318 -9.62 3.89 -5.31
C GLU A 318 -9.29 4.32 -6.75
N ASN A 319 -8.67 3.42 -7.52
CA ASN A 319 -8.23 3.65 -8.90
C ASN A 319 -7.34 4.90 -9.08
N GLN A 320 -6.53 5.23 -8.07
CA GLN A 320 -5.64 6.40 -8.07
C GLN A 320 -6.36 7.75 -8.22
N ARG A 321 -7.67 7.80 -8.06
CA ARG A 321 -8.45 9.04 -8.11
C ARG A 321 -8.11 9.92 -6.92
N VAL A 322 -7.88 11.21 -7.18
CA VAL A 322 -7.66 12.19 -6.11
C VAL A 322 -8.97 12.42 -5.35
N ILE A 323 -8.95 12.23 -4.04
CA ILE A 323 -10.09 12.40 -3.13
C ILE A 323 -9.98 13.66 -2.28
N GLY A 324 -8.79 14.26 -2.24
CA GLY A 324 -8.50 15.48 -1.50
C GLY A 324 -7.01 15.80 -1.55
N THR A 325 -6.57 16.74 -0.73
CA THR A 325 -5.16 17.13 -0.65
C THR A 325 -4.72 17.37 0.79
N ILE A 326 -3.42 17.16 1.04
CA ILE A 326 -2.72 17.72 2.19
C ILE A 326 -1.90 18.89 1.69
N LYS A 327 -1.97 20.01 2.40
CA LYS A 327 -1.18 21.20 2.09
C LYS A 327 -0.31 21.52 3.31
N LEU A 328 0.97 21.62 3.05
CA LEU A 328 1.95 22.09 4.02
C LEU A 328 2.35 23.51 3.65
N TYR A 329 2.56 24.36 4.65
CA TYR A 329 2.93 25.76 4.44
C TYR A 329 4.11 26.16 5.30
N GLU A 330 4.90 27.08 4.78
CA GLU A 330 5.93 27.81 5.54
C GLU A 330 5.67 29.31 5.53
N ALA A 331 6.18 30.00 6.55
CA ALA A 331 6.13 31.46 6.64
C ALA A 331 6.98 32.11 5.53
N LYS A 332 6.72 33.39 5.21
CA LYS A 332 7.42 34.14 4.15
C LYS A 332 8.95 34.20 4.27
N ASN A 333 9.47 34.01 5.47
CA ASN A 333 10.90 34.03 5.78
C ASN A 333 11.55 32.64 5.86
N ARG A 334 10.82 31.60 5.49
CA ARG A 334 11.28 30.22 5.63
C ARG A 334 10.97 29.39 4.38
N LEU A 335 11.95 28.66 3.89
CA LEU A 335 11.80 27.75 2.75
C LEU A 335 11.56 26.32 3.22
N PHE A 336 10.81 25.56 2.43
CA PHE A 336 10.67 24.12 2.66
C PHE A 336 12.02 23.42 2.52
N SER A 337 12.37 22.60 3.51
CA SER A 337 13.48 21.68 3.35
C SER A 337 13.09 20.51 2.42
N SER A 338 14.08 19.94 1.73
CA SER A 338 13.87 18.71 0.94
C SER A 338 13.33 17.54 1.80
N ILE A 339 13.65 17.57 3.08
CA ILE A 339 13.18 16.59 4.08
C ILE A 339 11.67 16.74 4.29
N ASN A 340 11.16 17.97 4.48
CA ASN A 340 9.73 18.22 4.68
C ASN A 340 8.91 17.81 3.47
N ARG A 341 9.45 17.98 2.25
CA ARG A 341 8.81 17.54 1.03
C ARG A 341 8.66 16.01 1.00
N THR A 342 9.76 15.29 1.22
CA THR A 342 9.76 13.81 1.20
C THR A 342 8.87 13.23 2.31
N LEU A 343 8.91 13.83 3.51
CA LEU A 343 8.02 13.46 4.63
C LEU A 343 6.55 13.69 4.27
N GLY A 344 6.22 14.85 3.71
CA GLY A 344 4.86 15.18 3.30
C GLY A 344 4.30 14.18 2.28
N GLU A 345 5.08 13.83 1.26
CA GLU A 345 4.70 12.84 0.25
C GLU A 345 4.48 11.44 0.88
N GLY A 346 5.37 10.99 1.76
CA GLY A 346 5.23 9.72 2.48
C GLY A 346 4.01 9.68 3.40
N ILE A 347 3.76 10.76 4.14
CA ILE A 347 2.59 10.91 5.01
C ILE A 347 1.30 10.89 4.18
N ALA A 348 1.24 11.61 3.07
CA ALA A 348 0.06 11.63 2.19
C ALA A 348 -0.26 10.22 1.65
N GLN A 349 0.77 9.43 1.33
CA GLN A 349 0.61 8.04 0.92
C GLN A 349 0.03 7.17 2.04
N LEU A 350 0.54 7.30 3.27
CA LEU A 350 0.02 6.59 4.44
C LEU A 350 -1.44 6.96 4.72
N LEU A 351 -1.78 8.26 4.72
CA LEU A 351 -3.14 8.72 4.96
C LEU A 351 -4.10 8.31 3.84
N SER A 352 -3.65 8.31 2.59
CA SER A 352 -4.42 7.77 1.46
C SER A 352 -4.76 6.29 1.66
N ALA A 353 -3.80 5.48 2.11
CA ALA A 353 -4.02 4.06 2.42
C ALA A 353 -5.02 3.86 3.57
N GLN A 354 -4.98 4.70 4.62
CA GLN A 354 -5.94 4.65 5.73
C GLN A 354 -7.37 4.99 5.29
N ILE A 355 -7.53 6.03 4.46
CA ILE A 355 -8.84 6.43 3.91
C ILE A 355 -9.42 5.29 3.07
N LEU A 356 -8.61 4.69 2.20
CA LEU A 356 -9.03 3.58 1.36
C LEU A 356 -9.43 2.35 2.18
N ALA A 357 -8.66 2.01 3.21
CA ALA A 357 -8.98 0.92 4.13
C ALA A 357 -10.34 1.16 4.85
N GLY A 358 -10.58 2.38 5.31
CA GLY A 358 -11.85 2.76 5.94
C GLY A 358 -13.04 2.70 4.99
N GLN A 359 -12.87 3.09 3.72
CA GLN A 359 -13.90 2.97 2.70
C GLN A 359 -14.24 1.50 2.42
N TYR A 360 -13.23 0.65 2.28
CA TYR A 360 -13.41 -0.79 2.06
C TYR A 360 -14.15 -1.47 3.23
N GLU A 361 -13.80 -1.15 4.46
CA GLU A 361 -14.48 -1.70 5.66
C GLU A 361 -15.95 -1.30 5.73
N ARG A 362 -16.26 -0.04 5.42
CA ARG A 362 -17.65 0.43 5.36
C ARG A 362 -18.44 -0.28 4.28
N GLN A 363 -17.86 -0.43 3.09
CA GLN A 363 -18.52 -1.15 1.99
C GLN A 363 -18.79 -2.60 2.37
N LYS A 364 -17.81 -3.28 2.98
CA LYS A 364 -17.97 -4.64 3.48
C LYS A 364 -19.07 -4.75 4.55
N ALA A 365 -19.10 -3.83 5.49
CA ALA A 365 -20.14 -3.80 6.52
C ALA A 365 -21.55 -3.60 5.93
N LEU A 366 -21.69 -2.70 4.94
CA LEU A 366 -22.95 -2.47 4.23
C LEU A 366 -23.40 -3.72 3.44
N LEU A 367 -22.47 -4.41 2.77
CA LEU A 367 -22.76 -5.67 2.07
C LEU A 367 -23.25 -6.73 3.06
N THR A 368 -22.52 -6.94 4.17
CA THR A 368 -22.92 -7.91 5.20
C THR A 368 -24.29 -7.57 5.80
N GLN A 369 -24.57 -6.28 6.06
CA GLN A 369 -25.86 -5.85 6.55
C GLN A 369 -26.98 -6.09 5.51
N SER A 370 -26.69 -5.87 4.24
CA SER A 370 -27.62 -6.15 3.14
C SER A 370 -27.90 -7.65 3.01
N GLU A 371 -26.86 -8.49 3.11
CA GLU A 371 -27.01 -9.95 3.12
C GLU A 371 -27.86 -10.44 4.30
N ILE A 372 -27.64 -9.90 5.49
CA ILE A 372 -28.47 -10.23 6.68
C ILE A 372 -29.92 -9.81 6.46
N LYS A 373 -30.16 -8.62 5.91
CA LYS A 373 -31.54 -8.17 5.58
C LYS A 373 -32.19 -9.06 4.54
N LEU A 374 -31.46 -9.52 3.52
CA LEU A 374 -31.96 -10.45 2.53
C LEU A 374 -32.30 -11.82 3.14
N LEU A 375 -31.43 -12.33 4.02
CA LEU A 375 -31.68 -13.58 4.74
C LEU A 375 -32.92 -13.47 5.66
N HIS A 376 -33.10 -12.36 6.38
CA HIS A 376 -34.31 -12.13 7.18
C HIS A 376 -35.58 -11.98 6.33
N ALA A 377 -35.47 -11.42 5.14
CA ALA A 377 -36.62 -11.28 4.22
C ALA A 377 -37.07 -12.63 3.61
N GLN A 378 -36.17 -13.63 3.53
CA GLN A 378 -36.49 -14.99 3.06
C GLN A 378 -37.37 -15.79 4.05
N VAL A 379 -37.36 -15.42 5.32
CA VAL A 379 -38.28 -16.00 6.31
C VAL A 379 -39.38 -14.98 6.57
N ASN A 380 -40.57 -15.18 5.98
CA ASN A 380 -41.74 -14.31 6.24
C ASN A 380 -42.17 -14.47 7.72
N PRO A 381 -41.84 -13.54 8.65
CA PRO A 381 -42.13 -13.73 10.08
C PRO A 381 -43.63 -13.81 10.35
N HIS A 382 -44.43 -13.07 9.58
CA HIS A 382 -45.85 -13.06 9.73
C HIS A 382 -46.49 -14.43 9.37
N PHE A 383 -46.01 -15.08 8.31
CA PHE A 383 -46.42 -16.44 7.99
C PHE A 383 -46.05 -17.42 9.10
N LEU A 384 -44.82 -17.35 9.62
CA LEU A 384 -44.39 -18.23 10.70
C LEU A 384 -45.26 -18.07 11.96
N PHE A 385 -45.54 -16.83 12.40
CA PHE A 385 -46.43 -16.60 13.55
C PHE A 385 -47.85 -17.15 13.30
N ASN A 386 -48.39 -16.95 12.13
CA ASN A 386 -49.73 -17.48 11.75
C ASN A 386 -49.75 -19.00 11.73
N ALA A 387 -48.73 -19.64 11.14
CA ALA A 387 -48.62 -21.10 11.12
C ALA A 387 -48.51 -21.70 12.52
N LEU A 388 -47.69 -21.11 13.41
CA LEU A 388 -47.57 -21.55 14.80
C LEU A 388 -48.87 -21.34 15.59
N ASN A 389 -49.61 -20.24 15.38
CA ASN A 389 -50.89 -20.03 16.01
C ASN A 389 -51.94 -21.03 15.51
N THR A 390 -51.96 -21.35 14.24
CA THR A 390 -52.83 -22.37 13.62
C THR A 390 -52.51 -23.73 14.22
N LEU A 391 -51.23 -24.09 14.27
CA LEU A 391 -50.77 -25.35 14.87
C LEU A 391 -51.22 -25.47 16.35
N LYS A 392 -51.06 -24.41 17.15
CA LYS A 392 -51.52 -24.36 18.54
C LYS A 392 -53.05 -24.60 18.66
N ALA A 393 -53.83 -24.10 17.74
CA ALA A 393 -55.28 -24.31 17.73
C ALA A 393 -55.66 -25.74 17.33
N VAL A 394 -54.96 -26.33 16.35
CA VAL A 394 -55.22 -27.67 15.82
C VAL A 394 -54.79 -28.76 16.82
N ILE A 395 -53.65 -28.58 17.51
CA ILE A 395 -53.17 -29.56 18.50
C ILE A 395 -54.26 -29.95 19.56
N ARG A 396 -55.12 -29.00 19.91
CA ARG A 396 -56.18 -29.20 20.92
C ARG A 396 -57.40 -29.93 20.37
N ARG A 397 -57.55 -30.05 19.05
CA ARG A 397 -58.75 -30.59 18.36
C ARG A 397 -58.43 -31.89 17.64
N ASP A 398 -57.28 -31.99 17.01
CA ASP A 398 -56.87 -33.10 16.16
C ASP A 398 -55.34 -33.23 16.17
N SER A 399 -54.84 -34.20 16.92
CA SER A 399 -53.39 -34.45 17.09
C SER A 399 -52.75 -34.94 15.78
N ASP A 400 -53.46 -35.70 14.98
CA ASP A 400 -52.92 -36.27 13.75
C ASP A 400 -52.77 -35.19 12.69
N GLN A 401 -53.78 -34.32 12.55
CA GLN A 401 -53.72 -33.16 11.69
C GLN A 401 -52.61 -32.19 12.13
N ALA A 402 -52.40 -32.02 13.44
CA ALA A 402 -51.28 -31.20 13.97
C ALA A 402 -49.93 -31.79 13.55
N GLY A 403 -49.75 -33.13 13.64
CA GLY A 403 -48.55 -33.80 13.17
C GLY A 403 -48.26 -33.56 11.68
N GLN A 404 -49.30 -33.66 10.85
CA GLN A 404 -49.16 -33.34 9.42
C GLN A 404 -48.76 -31.89 9.16
N LEU A 405 -49.33 -30.92 9.90
CA LEU A 405 -48.98 -29.51 9.78
C LEU A 405 -47.52 -29.23 10.15
N VAL A 406 -47.00 -29.88 11.19
CA VAL A 406 -45.57 -29.82 11.55
C VAL A 406 -44.69 -30.31 10.39
N GLN A 407 -45.13 -31.38 9.72
CA GLN A 407 -44.40 -31.96 8.59
C GLN A 407 -44.41 -31.01 7.38
N TYR A 408 -45.54 -30.38 7.05
CA TYR A 408 -45.63 -29.38 6.01
C TYR A 408 -44.77 -28.14 6.36
N LEU A 409 -44.83 -27.67 7.60
CA LEU A 409 -44.03 -26.54 8.06
C LEU A 409 -42.52 -26.82 7.96
N SER A 410 -42.11 -28.03 8.37
CA SER A 410 -40.71 -28.49 8.23
C SER A 410 -40.27 -28.53 6.76
N THR A 411 -41.12 -29.08 5.87
CA THR A 411 -40.82 -29.13 4.42
C THR A 411 -40.70 -27.74 3.81
N PHE A 412 -41.63 -26.86 4.15
CA PHE A 412 -41.62 -25.48 3.68
C PHE A 412 -40.34 -24.75 4.09
N PHE A 413 -39.97 -24.77 5.39
CA PHE A 413 -38.76 -24.07 5.86
C PHE A 413 -37.47 -24.74 5.38
N ARG A 414 -37.41 -26.05 5.28
CA ARG A 414 -36.24 -26.76 4.76
C ARG A 414 -35.94 -26.37 3.32
N LYS A 415 -36.99 -26.22 2.46
CA LYS A 415 -36.83 -25.76 1.07
C LYS A 415 -36.44 -24.27 0.99
N ASN A 416 -37.00 -23.43 1.86
CA ASN A 416 -36.61 -22.02 1.95
C ASN A 416 -35.17 -21.78 2.44
N LEU A 417 -34.67 -22.60 3.38
CA LEU A 417 -33.34 -22.44 3.98
C LEU A 417 -32.21 -23.16 3.19
N LYS A 418 -32.54 -24.24 2.46
CA LYS A 418 -31.59 -24.77 1.48
C LYS A 418 -31.39 -23.71 0.41
N ARG A 419 -30.16 -23.24 0.21
CA ARG A 419 -29.83 -22.39 -0.93
C ARG A 419 -30.37 -23.07 -2.18
N PRO A 420 -31.37 -22.51 -2.86
CA PRO A 420 -31.92 -23.14 -4.05
C PRO A 420 -30.81 -23.20 -5.10
N THR A 421 -30.62 -24.35 -5.69
CA THR A 421 -30.04 -24.43 -7.04
C THR A 421 -30.84 -23.43 -7.88
N GLU A 422 -30.19 -22.67 -8.74
CA GLU A 422 -30.89 -21.64 -9.54
C GLU A 422 -32.10 -22.21 -10.30
N ILE A 423 -32.14 -23.54 -10.56
CA ILE A 423 -33.12 -24.26 -11.30
C ILE A 423 -33.59 -25.49 -10.52
N VAL A 424 -34.91 -25.69 -10.51
CA VAL A 424 -35.61 -26.82 -9.87
C VAL A 424 -36.62 -27.44 -10.82
N THR A 425 -37.14 -28.64 -10.50
CA THR A 425 -38.22 -29.24 -11.27
C THR A 425 -39.58 -28.64 -10.90
N LEU A 426 -40.53 -28.71 -11.82
CA LEU A 426 -41.92 -28.32 -11.54
C LEU A 426 -42.51 -29.10 -10.38
N ALA A 427 -42.13 -30.38 -10.24
CA ALA A 427 -42.50 -31.21 -9.07
C ALA A 427 -42.02 -30.60 -7.76
N ASP A 428 -40.77 -30.11 -7.71
CA ASP A 428 -40.20 -29.46 -6.50
C ASP A 428 -40.95 -28.16 -6.14
N GLU A 429 -41.31 -27.32 -7.13
CA GLU A 429 -42.11 -26.13 -6.91
C GLU A 429 -43.52 -26.44 -6.43
N ILE A 430 -44.18 -27.43 -7.05
CA ILE A 430 -45.49 -27.89 -6.63
C ILE A 430 -45.50 -28.45 -5.22
N GLU A 431 -44.51 -29.27 -4.87
CA GLU A 431 -44.36 -29.78 -3.49
C GLU A 431 -44.20 -28.64 -2.48
N HIS A 432 -43.38 -27.62 -2.84
CA HIS A 432 -43.14 -26.46 -1.98
C HIS A 432 -44.41 -25.64 -1.79
N VAL A 433 -45.10 -25.34 -2.89
CA VAL A 433 -46.38 -24.59 -2.90
C VAL A 433 -47.47 -25.38 -2.16
N ASN A 434 -47.53 -26.71 -2.35
CA ASN A 434 -48.49 -27.55 -1.64
C ASN A 434 -48.28 -27.51 -0.12
N ALA A 435 -47.03 -27.55 0.33
CA ALA A 435 -46.72 -27.44 1.77
C ALA A 435 -47.25 -26.12 2.35
N TYR A 436 -47.05 -24.99 1.64
CA TYR A 436 -47.59 -23.70 2.00
C TYR A 436 -49.12 -23.69 2.02
N LEU A 437 -49.75 -24.19 0.97
CA LEU A 437 -51.21 -24.25 0.81
C LEU A 437 -51.88 -25.09 1.89
N GLN A 438 -51.30 -26.21 2.31
CA GLN A 438 -51.87 -27.04 3.39
C GLN A 438 -51.86 -26.31 4.73
N ILE A 439 -50.84 -25.51 5.00
CA ILE A 439 -50.78 -24.67 6.20
C ILE A 439 -51.84 -23.57 6.17
N GLU A 440 -52.02 -22.89 5.05
CA GLU A 440 -53.06 -21.85 4.87
C GLU A 440 -54.48 -22.47 4.88
N LYS A 441 -54.66 -23.65 4.29
CA LYS A 441 -55.95 -24.40 4.35
C LYS A 441 -56.33 -24.73 5.81
N ALA A 442 -55.38 -25.14 6.62
CA ALA A 442 -55.62 -25.39 8.03
C ALA A 442 -55.97 -24.09 8.80
N ARG A 443 -55.41 -22.96 8.39
CA ARG A 443 -55.68 -21.64 8.97
C ARG A 443 -57.10 -21.13 8.61
N PHE A 444 -57.46 -21.20 7.35
CA PHE A 444 -58.76 -20.70 6.84
C PHE A 444 -59.89 -21.74 6.98
N GLN A 445 -59.56 -23.02 7.25
CA GLN A 445 -60.52 -24.13 7.42
C GLN A 445 -61.45 -24.31 6.19
N ALA A 446 -62.76 -24.29 6.41
CA ALA A 446 -63.76 -24.45 5.35
C ALA A 446 -63.84 -23.27 4.38
N ASN A 447 -63.20 -22.15 4.71
CA ASN A 447 -63.24 -20.92 3.91
C ASN A 447 -62.19 -20.90 2.79
N LEU A 448 -61.34 -21.93 2.62
CA LEU A 448 -60.37 -22.05 1.53
C LEU A 448 -60.44 -23.43 0.87
N GLN A 449 -60.76 -23.46 -0.42
CA GLN A 449 -60.72 -24.64 -1.27
C GLN A 449 -59.54 -24.52 -2.25
N ILE A 450 -58.83 -25.64 -2.44
CA ILE A 450 -57.63 -25.72 -3.27
C ILE A 450 -57.83 -26.86 -4.28
N GLN A 451 -57.65 -26.54 -5.57
CA GLN A 451 -57.67 -27.51 -6.66
C GLN A 451 -56.31 -27.46 -7.38
N MET A 452 -55.66 -28.61 -7.54
CA MET A 452 -54.40 -28.71 -8.30
C MET A 452 -54.60 -29.76 -9.42
N ALA A 453 -54.40 -29.32 -10.66
CA ALA A 453 -54.46 -30.15 -11.85
C ALA A 453 -53.16 -30.01 -12.65
N VAL A 454 -52.14 -30.76 -12.21
CA VAL A 454 -50.81 -30.80 -12.83
C VAL A 454 -50.56 -32.19 -13.37
N PRO A 455 -50.51 -32.41 -14.71
CA PRO A 455 -50.21 -33.70 -15.31
C PRO A 455 -48.83 -34.23 -14.91
N GLU A 456 -48.70 -35.53 -14.58
CA GLU A 456 -47.42 -36.14 -14.19
C GLU A 456 -46.33 -35.99 -15.25
N GLY A 457 -46.68 -35.97 -16.54
CA GLY A 457 -45.75 -35.78 -17.65
C GLY A 457 -44.99 -34.45 -17.62
N LEU A 458 -45.50 -33.44 -16.90
CA LEU A 458 -44.87 -32.12 -16.78
C LEU A 458 -44.01 -31.97 -15.50
N ALA A 459 -43.99 -32.97 -14.64
CA ALA A 459 -43.32 -32.93 -13.34
C ALA A 459 -41.81 -32.65 -13.43
N HIS A 460 -41.12 -33.09 -14.49
CA HIS A 460 -39.69 -32.96 -14.71
C HIS A 460 -39.25 -31.68 -15.38
N HIS A 461 -40.22 -30.83 -15.79
CA HIS A 461 -39.91 -29.58 -16.45
C HIS A 461 -39.11 -28.65 -15.51
N GLN A 462 -38.07 -28.02 -16.05
CA GLN A 462 -37.17 -27.17 -15.27
C GLN A 462 -37.60 -25.70 -15.29
N LEU A 463 -37.56 -25.05 -14.12
CA LEU A 463 -37.88 -23.65 -13.95
C LEU A 463 -37.04 -23.03 -12.82
N PRO A 464 -36.92 -21.69 -12.80
CA PRO A 464 -36.21 -21.03 -11.70
C PRO A 464 -36.91 -21.27 -10.36
N ALA A 465 -36.16 -21.55 -9.32
CA ALA A 465 -36.69 -21.76 -7.98
C ALA A 465 -37.50 -20.55 -7.48
N PHE A 466 -38.55 -20.80 -6.67
CA PHE A 466 -39.50 -19.79 -6.17
C PHE A 466 -40.21 -19.02 -7.27
N THR A 467 -40.60 -19.72 -8.34
CA THR A 467 -41.41 -19.16 -9.43
C THR A 467 -42.90 -19.14 -9.07
N LEU A 468 -43.43 -20.24 -8.55
CA LEU A 468 -44.87 -20.36 -8.24
C LEU A 468 -45.24 -19.76 -6.89
N GLN A 469 -44.35 -19.89 -5.88
CA GLN A 469 -44.66 -19.48 -4.51
C GLN A 469 -45.10 -18.02 -4.39
N PRO A 470 -44.42 -16.99 -4.95
CA PRO A 470 -44.84 -15.59 -4.79
C PRO A 470 -46.23 -15.31 -5.42
N ILE A 471 -46.59 -16.06 -6.47
CA ILE A 471 -47.88 -15.90 -7.16
C ILE A 471 -49.00 -16.50 -6.29
N VAL A 472 -48.77 -17.69 -5.75
CA VAL A 472 -49.75 -18.34 -4.87
C VAL A 472 -49.91 -17.58 -3.55
N GLU A 473 -48.83 -17.06 -2.98
CA GLU A 473 -48.90 -16.18 -1.80
C GLU A 473 -49.76 -14.93 -2.08
N ASN A 474 -49.59 -14.32 -3.26
CA ASN A 474 -50.40 -13.16 -3.66
C ASN A 474 -51.86 -13.55 -3.85
N ALA A 475 -52.16 -14.67 -4.48
CA ALA A 475 -53.53 -15.16 -4.67
C ALA A 475 -54.25 -15.38 -3.31
N ILE A 476 -53.56 -15.91 -2.32
CA ILE A 476 -54.12 -16.04 -0.97
C ILE A 476 -54.24 -14.68 -0.28
N LYS A 477 -53.17 -13.89 -0.23
CA LYS A 477 -53.08 -12.68 0.59
C LYS A 477 -53.95 -11.54 0.05
N HIS A 478 -53.99 -11.37 -1.24
CA HIS A 478 -54.68 -10.26 -1.93
C HIS A 478 -55.95 -10.67 -2.66
N GLY A 479 -56.12 -11.97 -2.91
CA GLY A 479 -57.32 -12.57 -3.46
C GLY A 479 -58.24 -13.12 -2.37
N THR A 480 -58.11 -14.42 -2.11
CA THR A 480 -59.06 -15.19 -1.30
C THR A 480 -59.23 -14.71 0.13
N SER A 481 -58.20 -14.15 0.79
CA SER A 481 -58.31 -13.65 2.17
C SER A 481 -59.18 -12.42 2.33
N GLN A 482 -59.51 -11.72 1.25
CA GLN A 482 -60.35 -10.53 1.21
C GLN A 482 -61.76 -10.82 0.61
N HIS A 483 -61.96 -12.04 0.13
CA HIS A 483 -63.27 -12.46 -0.41
C HIS A 483 -64.29 -12.76 0.70
N LEU A 484 -65.53 -12.30 0.54
CA LEU A 484 -66.59 -12.46 1.56
C LEU A 484 -67.17 -13.91 1.62
N GLY A 485 -66.87 -14.75 0.63
CA GLY A 485 -67.30 -16.13 0.52
C GLY A 485 -66.17 -17.13 0.75
N VAL A 486 -66.38 -18.36 0.28
CA VAL A 486 -65.31 -19.37 0.24
C VAL A 486 -64.31 -19.01 -0.84
N GLY A 487 -63.06 -18.83 -0.43
CA GLY A 487 -61.97 -18.58 -1.36
C GLY A 487 -61.57 -19.85 -2.10
N GLU A 488 -61.43 -19.76 -3.40
CA GLU A 488 -61.00 -20.88 -4.24
C GLU A 488 -59.68 -20.54 -4.93
N ILE A 489 -58.73 -21.47 -4.86
CA ILE A 489 -57.47 -21.36 -5.61
C ILE A 489 -57.33 -22.58 -6.50
N THR A 490 -57.14 -22.33 -7.77
CA THR A 490 -56.93 -23.37 -8.77
C THR A 490 -55.55 -23.21 -9.41
N ILE A 491 -54.74 -24.27 -9.37
CA ILE A 491 -53.42 -24.33 -10.04
C ILE A 491 -53.55 -25.35 -11.16
N ARG A 492 -53.35 -24.96 -12.40
CA ARG A 492 -53.39 -25.82 -13.58
C ARG A 492 -52.10 -25.74 -14.37
N ALA A 493 -51.62 -26.88 -14.85
CA ALA A 493 -50.55 -26.93 -15.84
C ALA A 493 -51.09 -27.51 -17.13
N SER A 494 -50.80 -26.88 -18.24
CA SER A 494 -51.11 -27.35 -19.58
C SER A 494 -49.92 -27.13 -20.51
N GLN A 495 -49.86 -27.89 -21.59
CA GLN A 495 -48.83 -27.73 -22.61
C GLN A 495 -49.49 -27.67 -24.00
N ASP A 496 -48.86 -26.88 -24.87
CA ASP A 496 -49.05 -26.97 -26.32
C ASP A 496 -47.73 -27.42 -26.98
N ASP A 497 -47.63 -27.39 -28.31
CA ASP A 497 -46.44 -27.89 -29.04
C ASP A 497 -45.12 -27.19 -28.68
N ARG A 498 -45.16 -26.02 -28.09
CA ARG A 498 -43.97 -25.21 -27.80
C ARG A 498 -43.89 -24.70 -26.37
N TRP A 499 -45.01 -24.62 -25.66
CA TRP A 499 -45.09 -23.87 -24.41
C TRP A 499 -45.68 -24.69 -23.29
N LEU A 500 -45.07 -24.60 -22.13
CA LEU A 500 -45.71 -24.93 -20.86
C LEU A 500 -46.42 -23.69 -20.35
N GLN A 501 -47.69 -23.83 -20.03
CA GLN A 501 -48.51 -22.81 -19.41
C GLN A 501 -48.92 -23.27 -18.01
N LEU A 502 -48.63 -22.39 -17.01
CA LEU A 502 -49.04 -22.59 -15.63
C LEU A 502 -50.01 -21.50 -15.24
N ASP A 503 -51.23 -21.85 -14.91
CA ASP A 503 -52.29 -20.93 -14.52
C ASP A 503 -52.54 -21.05 -13.02
N ILE A 504 -52.47 -19.92 -12.32
CA ILE A 504 -52.85 -19.77 -10.92
C ILE A 504 -54.04 -18.82 -10.88
N GLU A 505 -55.18 -19.31 -10.44
CA GLU A 505 -56.46 -18.56 -10.45
C GLU A 505 -57.04 -18.49 -9.03
N ASP A 506 -57.45 -17.31 -8.62
CA ASP A 506 -58.31 -17.06 -7.47
C ASP A 506 -59.69 -16.56 -7.89
N ASN A 507 -60.72 -16.85 -7.07
CA ASN A 507 -62.10 -16.47 -7.32
C ASN A 507 -62.50 -15.09 -6.76
N ALA A 508 -61.54 -14.22 -6.44
CA ALA A 508 -61.84 -12.92 -5.82
C ALA A 508 -61.97 -11.77 -6.84
N GLY A 509 -61.20 -11.82 -7.94
CA GLY A 509 -61.23 -10.74 -8.96
C GLY A 509 -60.83 -9.37 -8.39
N LEU A 510 -59.90 -9.32 -7.45
CA LEU A 510 -59.53 -8.09 -6.75
C LEU A 510 -58.22 -7.46 -7.26
N TYR A 511 -57.60 -8.04 -8.29
CA TYR A 511 -56.37 -7.50 -8.85
C TYR A 511 -56.57 -6.14 -9.49
N ARG A 512 -55.76 -5.15 -9.06
CA ARG A 512 -55.72 -3.81 -9.67
C ARG A 512 -54.33 -3.58 -10.24
N ALA A 513 -54.26 -3.34 -11.53
CA ALA A 513 -53.03 -2.96 -12.19
C ALA A 513 -52.59 -1.55 -11.71
N ASN A 514 -51.69 -1.48 -10.76
CA ASN A 514 -51.09 -0.23 -10.34
C ASN A 514 -49.61 -0.24 -10.77
N PRO A 515 -49.17 0.65 -11.69
CA PRO A 515 -47.78 0.69 -12.16
C PRO A 515 -46.73 0.93 -11.06
N GLN A 516 -47.13 1.53 -9.93
CA GLN A 516 -46.27 1.83 -8.80
C GLN A 516 -46.35 0.81 -7.64
N ALA A 517 -47.34 -0.08 -7.65
CA ALA A 517 -47.63 -1.02 -6.57
C ALA A 517 -47.74 -2.49 -7.01
N SER A 518 -47.37 -2.84 -8.27
CA SER A 518 -47.28 -4.25 -8.66
C SER A 518 -46.22 -4.91 -7.77
N GLY A 519 -46.65 -5.85 -6.92
CA GLY A 519 -45.87 -6.43 -5.85
C GLY A 519 -44.49 -6.88 -6.34
N LEU A 520 -43.45 -6.54 -5.60
CA LEU A 520 -42.04 -6.86 -5.90
C LEU A 520 -41.83 -8.32 -6.33
N GLY A 521 -42.66 -9.27 -5.81
CA GLY A 521 -42.56 -10.69 -6.11
C GLY A 521 -42.88 -11.06 -7.55
N MET A 522 -44.05 -10.65 -8.09
CA MET A 522 -44.44 -10.98 -9.47
C MET A 522 -43.51 -10.35 -10.52
N ASN A 523 -43.14 -9.09 -10.33
CA ASN A 523 -42.19 -8.41 -11.22
C ASN A 523 -40.80 -9.10 -11.22
N LEU A 524 -40.36 -9.60 -10.08
CA LEU A 524 -39.10 -10.32 -9.98
C LEU A 524 -39.16 -11.65 -10.73
N VAL A 525 -40.27 -12.38 -10.59
CA VAL A 525 -40.51 -13.63 -11.34
C VAL A 525 -40.57 -13.36 -12.84
N ASP A 526 -41.32 -12.37 -13.30
CA ASP A 526 -41.41 -12.02 -14.74
C ASP A 526 -40.01 -11.69 -15.31
N ARG A 527 -39.23 -10.84 -14.63
CA ARG A 527 -37.88 -10.50 -15.06
C ARG A 527 -36.95 -11.72 -15.12
N ARG A 528 -37.03 -12.64 -14.14
CA ARG A 528 -36.23 -13.86 -14.12
C ARG A 528 -36.59 -14.80 -15.26
N LEU A 529 -37.88 -14.97 -15.55
CA LEU A 529 -38.34 -15.80 -16.65
C LEU A 529 -37.89 -15.24 -18.00
N ARG A 530 -38.08 -13.93 -18.23
CA ARG A 530 -37.61 -13.25 -19.46
C ARG A 530 -36.11 -13.26 -19.63
N ALA A 531 -35.38 -13.06 -18.55
CA ALA A 531 -33.88 -13.09 -18.58
C ALA A 531 -33.34 -14.48 -18.90
N ARG A 532 -34.06 -15.56 -18.51
CA ARG A 532 -33.61 -16.95 -18.73
C ARG A 532 -34.10 -17.54 -20.03
N PHE A 533 -35.35 -17.29 -20.39
CA PHE A 533 -36.04 -17.99 -21.47
C PHE A 533 -36.42 -17.10 -22.65
N GLY A 534 -36.10 -15.81 -22.61
CA GLY A 534 -36.36 -14.86 -23.68
C GLY A 534 -37.62 -14.00 -23.46
N ALA A 535 -37.79 -13.00 -24.35
CA ALA A 535 -38.85 -11.97 -24.22
C ALA A 535 -40.29 -12.51 -24.35
N ASP A 536 -40.46 -13.65 -25.01
CA ASP A 536 -41.74 -14.29 -25.23
C ASP A 536 -42.28 -15.08 -24.03
N CYS A 537 -41.38 -15.28 -23.02
CA CYS A 537 -41.69 -15.92 -21.74
C CYS A 537 -42.02 -14.84 -20.70
N GLY A 538 -42.72 -15.25 -19.65
CA GLY A 538 -43.01 -14.33 -18.54
C GLY A 538 -44.39 -14.53 -17.96
N ILE A 539 -44.92 -13.50 -17.30
CA ILE A 539 -46.21 -13.49 -16.62
C ILE A 539 -47.20 -12.60 -17.35
N SER A 540 -48.42 -13.10 -17.48
CA SER A 540 -49.60 -12.31 -17.87
C SER A 540 -50.68 -12.43 -16.79
N VAL A 541 -51.43 -11.38 -16.56
CA VAL A 541 -52.52 -11.33 -15.57
C VAL A 541 -53.81 -10.97 -16.25
N THR A 542 -54.83 -11.81 -16.07
CA THR A 542 -56.20 -11.57 -16.50
C THR A 542 -57.07 -11.46 -15.26
N CYS A 543 -57.80 -10.36 -15.12
CA CYS A 543 -58.69 -10.15 -13.98
C CYS A 543 -60.10 -9.77 -14.49
N GLU A 544 -61.10 -10.48 -14.02
CA GLU A 544 -62.51 -10.12 -14.17
C GLU A 544 -63.01 -9.69 -12.78
N PRO A 545 -63.33 -8.40 -12.57
CA PRO A 545 -63.70 -7.88 -11.27
C PRO A 545 -64.81 -8.70 -10.59
N GLU A 546 -64.63 -9.00 -9.30
CA GLU A 546 -65.53 -9.77 -8.45
C GLU A 546 -65.79 -11.22 -8.92
N ARG A 547 -65.05 -11.73 -9.91
CA ARG A 547 -65.18 -13.10 -10.41
C ARG A 547 -63.89 -13.91 -10.25
N PHE A 548 -62.81 -13.48 -10.88
CA PHE A 548 -61.55 -14.19 -10.78
C PHE A 548 -60.32 -13.32 -11.12
N THR A 549 -59.18 -13.67 -10.57
CA THR A 549 -57.86 -13.24 -11.05
C THR A 549 -57.06 -14.46 -11.47
N ARG A 550 -56.58 -14.48 -12.71
CA ARG A 550 -55.73 -15.52 -13.26
C ARG A 550 -54.37 -14.99 -13.61
N VAL A 551 -53.33 -15.58 -13.04
CA VAL A 551 -51.94 -15.34 -13.37
C VAL A 551 -51.44 -16.51 -14.20
N THR A 552 -51.07 -16.22 -15.45
CA THR A 552 -50.56 -17.22 -16.40
C THR A 552 -49.04 -17.02 -16.57
N LEU A 553 -48.28 -18.07 -16.32
CA LEU A 553 -46.85 -18.14 -16.63
C LEU A 553 -46.68 -18.94 -17.92
N ARG A 554 -45.84 -18.42 -18.82
CA ARG A 554 -45.49 -19.04 -20.08
C ARG A 554 -44.01 -19.37 -20.13
N LEU A 555 -43.67 -20.64 -20.37
CA LEU A 555 -42.33 -21.19 -20.38
C LEU A 555 -42.12 -22.08 -21.62
N PRO A 556 -40.93 -22.21 -22.22
CA PRO A 556 -40.68 -23.11 -23.33
C PRO A 556 -40.70 -24.57 -22.85
N LEU A 557 -41.21 -25.51 -23.66
CA LEU A 557 -41.20 -26.93 -23.34
C LEU A 557 -39.80 -27.57 -23.46
N GLU A 558 -38.94 -27.09 -24.34
CA GLU A 558 -37.55 -27.55 -24.50
C GLU A 558 -36.54 -26.46 -24.10
N GLU A 559 -35.46 -26.84 -23.47
CA GLU A 559 -34.38 -25.94 -23.04
C GLU A 559 -33.58 -25.30 -24.22
N ASN A 560 -33.90 -25.64 -25.48
CA ASN A 560 -33.19 -25.23 -26.68
C ASN A 560 -33.94 -24.12 -27.44
N ALA A 561 -34.08 -22.96 -26.85
CA ALA A 561 -34.50 -21.81 -27.62
C ALA A 561 -33.91 -20.52 -27.04
N CYS A 562 -32.67 -20.24 -27.41
CA CYS A 562 -31.98 -19.01 -27.82
C CYS A 562 -30.50 -19.07 -27.54
#